data_09f4aee03810773974e5e838ffaba446
#
_entry.id   09f4aee03810773974e5e838ffaba446
#
_cell.length_a   1.000
_cell.length_b   1.000
_cell.length_c   1.000
_cell.angle_alpha   90.00
_cell.angle_beta   90.00
_cell.angle_gamma   90.00
#
_symmetry.space_group_name_H-M   'P 1'
#
loop_
_entity.id
_entity.type
_entity.pdbx_description
1 polymer ?
#
loop_
_entity_poly.entity_id
_entity_poly.type
_entity_poly.pdbx_seq_one_letter_code
_entity_poly.pdbx_strand_id
1 'polypeptide(L)'
;MQPSHAIGDLHFAVERLGLERINNAYAWRNLIDQGLIIAGGTDAPVEIGDPRIEFYAAIARKDVDGYSAEGWNLDQRLSRVEALKMFTIWPAIASFQENVKGTIEVGKLADFSIFDKDLMTIPELEILESKNLLTVVGGRIVFQE
;
A
#
# COMPACT_ATOMS: atom_id res chain seq x y z
N MET A 1 -0.80 3.18 -8.46
CA MET A 1 -1.27 4.22 -7.54
C MET A 1 -0.37 4.31 -6.34
N GLN A 2 -0.26 5.46 -5.72
CA GLN A 2 0.61 5.75 -4.58
C GLN A 2 -0.28 6.14 -3.38
N PRO A 3 -0.50 5.22 -2.44
CA PRO A 3 -1.37 5.50 -1.29
C PRO A 3 -0.93 6.67 -0.40
N SER A 4 0.37 6.90 -0.27
CA SER A 4 0.93 8.05 0.46
C SER A 4 0.43 9.40 -0.07
N HIS A 5 0.20 9.54 -1.38
CA HIS A 5 -0.38 10.75 -1.95
C HIS A 5 -1.75 11.07 -1.35
N ALA A 6 -2.59 10.06 -1.08
CA ALA A 6 -3.90 10.32 -0.48
C ALA A 6 -3.78 10.90 0.94
N ILE A 7 -2.82 10.42 1.72
CA ILE A 7 -2.64 10.92 3.09
C ILE A 7 -1.86 12.24 3.13
N GLY A 8 -1.04 12.54 2.14
CA GLY A 8 -0.41 13.85 1.97
C GLY A 8 -1.42 14.91 1.50
N ASP A 9 -2.24 14.56 0.52
CA ASP A 9 -3.21 15.49 -0.08
C ASP A 9 -4.42 15.79 0.80
N LEU A 10 -4.71 14.98 1.81
CA LEU A 10 -5.86 15.18 2.69
C LEU A 10 -5.89 16.57 3.35
N HIS A 11 -4.72 17.21 3.52
CA HIS A 11 -4.58 18.51 4.13
C HIS A 11 -5.14 19.67 3.28
N PHE A 12 -5.24 19.47 1.95
CA PHE A 12 -5.67 20.54 1.03
C PHE A 12 -6.63 20.08 -0.09
N ALA A 13 -6.84 18.78 -0.23
CA ALA A 13 -7.62 18.23 -1.32
C ALA A 13 -9.06 18.77 -1.35
N VAL A 14 -9.71 18.92 -0.19
CA VAL A 14 -11.07 19.46 -0.08
C VAL A 14 -11.14 20.90 -0.61
N GLU A 15 -10.16 21.73 -0.25
CA GLU A 15 -10.10 23.12 -0.71
C GLU A 15 -9.86 23.23 -2.21
N ARG A 16 -9.08 22.31 -2.78
CA ARG A 16 -8.72 22.30 -4.22
C ARG A 16 -9.81 21.71 -5.10
N LEU A 17 -10.45 20.64 -4.66
CA LEU A 17 -11.42 19.90 -5.45
C LEU A 17 -12.86 20.34 -5.20
N GLY A 18 -13.17 20.83 -4.00
CA GLY A 18 -14.53 21.08 -3.54
C GLY A 18 -15.28 19.80 -3.17
N LEU A 19 -16.40 19.97 -2.43
CA LEU A 19 -17.13 18.85 -1.83
C LEU A 19 -17.73 17.87 -2.85
N GLU A 20 -18.04 18.31 -4.05
CA GLU A 20 -18.62 17.44 -5.06
C GLU A 20 -17.58 16.48 -5.67
N ARG A 21 -16.37 16.99 -5.96
CA ARG A 21 -15.34 16.20 -6.64
C ARG A 21 -14.48 15.38 -5.72
N ILE A 22 -14.42 15.74 -4.43
CA ILE A 22 -13.56 15.07 -3.47
C ILE A 22 -13.86 13.58 -3.32
N ASN A 23 -15.13 13.18 -3.50
CA ASN A 23 -15.56 11.79 -3.42
C ASN A 23 -14.96 10.89 -4.52
N ASN A 24 -14.46 11.50 -5.60
CA ASN A 24 -13.79 10.80 -6.69
C ASN A 24 -12.27 10.82 -6.55
N ALA A 25 -11.73 11.50 -5.52
CA ALA A 25 -10.31 11.53 -5.26
C ALA A 25 -9.88 10.26 -4.52
N TYR A 26 -8.86 9.59 -5.06
CA TYR A 26 -8.33 8.36 -4.46
C TYR A 26 -9.43 7.30 -4.23
N ALA A 27 -10.32 7.14 -5.20
CA ALA A 27 -11.52 6.30 -5.14
C ALA A 27 -11.19 4.82 -5.40
N TRP A 28 -10.28 4.23 -4.62
CA TRP A 28 -9.76 2.89 -4.85
C TRP A 28 -10.81 1.79 -4.70
N ARG A 29 -11.69 1.90 -3.70
CA ARG A 29 -12.78 0.96 -3.48
C ARG A 29 -13.69 0.89 -4.70
N ASN A 30 -14.08 2.05 -5.23
CA ASN A 30 -14.93 2.12 -6.41
C ASN A 30 -14.31 1.41 -7.63
N LEU A 31 -12.97 1.49 -7.77
CA LEU A 31 -12.27 0.80 -8.86
C LEU A 31 -12.26 -0.73 -8.65
N ILE A 32 -11.97 -1.17 -7.43
CA ILE A 32 -11.93 -2.61 -7.09
C ILE A 32 -13.32 -3.22 -7.21
N ASP A 33 -14.36 -2.54 -6.76
CA ASP A 33 -15.76 -3.02 -6.84
C ASP A 33 -16.24 -3.16 -8.31
N GLN A 34 -15.59 -2.48 -9.24
CA GLN A 34 -15.77 -2.67 -10.68
C GLN A 34 -14.89 -3.79 -11.27
N GLY A 35 -14.19 -4.54 -10.44
CA GLY A 35 -13.34 -5.66 -10.87
C GLY A 35 -11.95 -5.26 -11.37
N LEU A 36 -11.55 -4.00 -11.17
CA LEU A 36 -10.22 -3.54 -11.56
C LEU A 36 -9.17 -3.92 -10.49
N ILE A 37 -7.95 -4.17 -10.93
CA ILE A 37 -6.78 -4.33 -10.06
C ILE A 37 -6.02 -3.01 -9.97
N ILE A 38 -5.37 -2.77 -8.83
CA ILE A 38 -4.62 -1.54 -8.59
C ILE A 38 -3.17 -1.89 -8.24
N ALA A 39 -2.26 -1.65 -9.18
CA ALA A 39 -0.83 -1.74 -8.89
C ALA A 39 -0.39 -0.53 -8.05
N GLY A 40 0.26 -0.79 -6.92
CA GLY A 40 0.79 0.21 -6.00
C GLY A 40 2.28 0.46 -6.19
N GLY A 41 2.72 1.60 -5.71
CA GLY A 41 4.11 2.02 -5.67
C GLY A 41 4.28 3.21 -4.75
N THR A 42 5.52 3.57 -4.45
CA THR A 42 5.85 4.66 -3.53
C THR A 42 6.11 6.00 -4.22
N ASP A 43 6.34 5.97 -5.53
CA ASP A 43 6.77 7.15 -6.30
C ASP A 43 8.04 7.82 -5.75
N ALA A 44 8.93 7.03 -5.14
CA ALA A 44 10.20 7.56 -4.66
C ALA A 44 11.05 8.13 -5.84
N PRO A 45 11.68 9.30 -5.69
CA PRO A 45 11.92 10.07 -4.45
C PRO A 45 10.90 11.19 -4.18
N VAL A 46 9.76 11.20 -4.83
CA VAL A 46 8.68 12.16 -4.55
C VAL A 46 8.15 11.92 -3.13
N GLU A 47 7.92 10.67 -2.79
CA GLU A 47 7.60 10.23 -1.44
C GLU A 47 8.81 9.58 -0.74
N ILE A 48 8.68 9.31 0.55
CA ILE A 48 9.76 8.73 1.39
C ILE A 48 10.24 7.38 0.84
N GLY A 49 9.36 6.65 0.14
CA GLY A 49 9.72 5.35 -0.44
C GLY A 49 9.61 4.17 0.53
N ASP A 50 9.00 4.36 1.69
CA ASP A 50 8.79 3.29 2.67
C ASP A 50 7.49 2.52 2.36
N PRO A 51 7.56 1.23 2.00
CA PRO A 51 6.39 0.44 1.68
C PRO A 51 5.42 0.25 2.86
N ARG A 52 5.87 0.43 4.11
CA ARG A 52 5.00 0.37 5.29
C ARG A 52 4.05 1.56 5.33
N ILE A 53 4.53 2.75 4.95
CA ILE A 53 3.70 3.95 4.83
C ILE A 53 2.63 3.74 3.77
N GLU A 54 2.99 3.17 2.63
CA GLU A 54 2.05 2.89 1.55
C GLU A 54 0.96 1.88 1.98
N PHE A 55 1.38 0.79 2.63
CA PHE A 55 0.45 -0.20 3.14
C PHE A 55 -0.49 0.40 4.19
N TYR A 56 0.06 1.17 5.14
CA TYR A 56 -0.71 1.90 6.15
C TYR A 56 -1.70 2.88 5.51
N ALA A 57 -1.25 3.73 4.59
CA ALA A 57 -2.08 4.71 3.92
C ALA A 57 -3.24 4.08 3.15
N ALA A 58 -3.02 2.93 2.51
CA ALA A 58 -4.04 2.21 1.78
C ALA A 58 -5.19 1.72 2.67
N ILE A 59 -4.92 1.34 3.91
CA ILE A 59 -5.91 0.77 4.84
C ILE A 59 -6.44 1.77 5.87
N ALA A 60 -5.61 2.69 6.35
CA ALA A 60 -5.96 3.62 7.42
C ALA A 60 -6.55 4.94 6.89
N ARG A 61 -6.06 5.42 5.76
CA ARG A 61 -6.43 6.72 5.17
C ARG A 61 -6.29 7.88 6.16
N LYS A 62 -5.22 7.82 6.95
CA LYS A 62 -4.78 8.81 7.94
C LYS A 62 -3.34 9.15 7.64
N ASP A 63 -2.91 10.37 7.91
CA ASP A 63 -1.48 10.67 7.82
C ASP A 63 -0.66 10.00 8.93
N VAL A 64 0.63 10.02 8.78
CA VAL A 64 1.55 9.37 9.73
C VAL A 64 1.67 10.12 11.06
N ASP A 65 1.30 11.39 11.10
CA ASP A 65 1.36 12.27 12.29
C ASP A 65 0.04 12.27 13.07
N GLY A 66 -0.95 11.50 12.61
CA GLY A 66 -2.26 11.34 13.27
C GLY A 66 -3.29 12.43 12.94
N TYR A 67 -2.99 13.29 11.98
CA TYR A 67 -4.00 14.20 11.44
C TYR A 67 -5.13 13.41 10.79
N SER A 68 -6.36 13.92 10.90
CA SER A 68 -7.56 13.18 10.51
C SER A 68 -7.69 11.84 11.24
N ALA A 69 -7.69 11.88 12.57
CA ALA A 69 -7.72 10.69 13.45
C ALA A 69 -8.81 9.68 13.08
N GLU A 70 -9.93 10.15 12.54
CA GLU A 70 -11.02 9.30 12.05
C GLU A 70 -10.80 8.77 10.62
N GLY A 71 -9.77 9.28 9.93
CA GLY A 71 -9.48 8.95 8.53
C GLY A 71 -10.25 9.82 7.53
N TRP A 72 -9.78 9.81 6.28
CA TRP A 72 -10.35 10.58 5.17
C TRP A 72 -10.90 9.65 4.08
N ASN A 73 -12.18 9.84 3.68
CA ASN A 73 -12.85 8.99 2.69
C ASN A 73 -12.69 7.49 3.01
N LEU A 74 -13.03 7.09 4.24
CA LEU A 74 -12.84 5.70 4.72
C LEU A 74 -13.55 4.66 3.86
N ASP A 75 -14.64 5.04 3.21
CA ASP A 75 -15.35 4.16 2.27
C ASP A 75 -14.47 3.72 1.10
N GLN A 76 -13.40 4.47 0.81
CA GLN A 76 -12.44 4.17 -0.25
C GLN A 76 -11.20 3.42 0.22
N ARG A 77 -11.12 3.04 1.50
CA ARG A 77 -10.00 2.25 2.04
C ARG A 77 -9.96 0.85 1.45
N LEU A 78 -8.78 0.27 1.43
CA LEU A 78 -8.57 -1.12 1.07
C LEU A 78 -8.64 -2.01 2.32
N SER A 79 -9.03 -3.26 2.14
CA SER A 79 -8.73 -4.29 3.13
C SER A 79 -7.23 -4.59 3.12
N ARG A 80 -6.72 -5.16 4.22
CA ARG A 80 -5.29 -5.55 4.31
C ARG A 80 -4.90 -6.53 3.21
N VAL A 81 -5.79 -7.44 2.84
CA VAL A 81 -5.54 -8.40 1.76
C VAL A 81 -5.42 -7.70 0.41
N GLU A 82 -6.25 -6.71 0.13
CA GLU A 82 -6.17 -5.91 -1.09
C GLU A 82 -4.92 -5.04 -1.09
N ALA A 83 -4.60 -4.40 0.04
CA ALA A 83 -3.35 -3.63 0.19
C ALA A 83 -2.11 -4.52 -0.02
N LEU A 84 -2.10 -5.75 0.51
CA LEU A 84 -1.01 -6.69 0.24
C LEU A 84 -0.93 -7.04 -1.25
N LYS A 85 -2.05 -7.35 -1.90
CA LYS A 85 -2.10 -7.63 -3.34
C LYS A 85 -1.63 -6.44 -4.17
N MET A 86 -1.92 -5.22 -3.73
CA MET A 86 -1.51 -3.97 -4.38
C MET A 86 0.02 -3.83 -4.50
N PHE A 87 0.77 -4.42 -3.57
CA PHE A 87 2.24 -4.38 -3.57
C PHE A 87 2.90 -5.72 -3.95
N THR A 88 2.10 -6.73 -4.32
CA THR A 88 2.61 -8.06 -4.66
C THR A 88 2.10 -8.55 -6.00
N ILE A 89 0.97 -9.25 -6.02
CA ILE A 89 0.48 -9.92 -7.24
C ILE A 89 -0.10 -8.94 -8.27
N TRP A 90 -0.75 -7.85 -7.87
CA TRP A 90 -1.33 -6.92 -8.82
C TRP A 90 -0.28 -6.18 -9.67
N PRO A 91 0.85 -5.67 -9.14
CA PRO A 91 1.94 -5.16 -9.97
C PRO A 91 2.56 -6.23 -10.87
N ALA A 92 2.63 -7.49 -10.42
CA ALA A 92 3.11 -8.58 -11.26
C ALA A 92 2.19 -8.81 -12.46
N ILE A 93 0.87 -8.81 -12.26
CA ILE A 93 -0.11 -8.89 -13.35
C ILE A 93 0.02 -7.69 -14.29
N ALA A 94 0.11 -6.46 -13.75
CA ALA A 94 0.24 -5.24 -14.55
C ALA A 94 1.50 -5.21 -15.42
N SER A 95 2.55 -5.94 -15.00
CA SER A 95 3.81 -6.11 -15.75
C SER A 95 3.89 -7.41 -16.54
N PHE A 96 2.82 -8.22 -16.62
CA PHE A 96 2.78 -9.53 -17.27
C PHE A 96 3.79 -10.54 -16.71
N GLN A 97 4.04 -10.48 -15.40
CA GLN A 97 5.01 -11.30 -14.68
C GLN A 97 4.40 -12.16 -13.57
N GLU A 98 3.09 -12.31 -13.53
CA GLU A 98 2.35 -13.07 -12.51
C GLU A 98 2.73 -14.55 -12.44
N ASN A 99 3.28 -15.09 -13.50
CA ASN A 99 3.82 -16.46 -13.53
C ASN A 99 5.25 -16.58 -12.99
N VAL A 100 5.91 -15.42 -12.74
CA VAL A 100 7.33 -15.36 -12.35
C VAL A 100 7.49 -14.87 -10.91
N LYS A 101 6.62 -13.94 -10.47
CA LYS A 101 6.68 -13.31 -9.14
C LYS A 101 5.29 -12.84 -8.65
N GLY A 102 5.24 -12.24 -7.47
CA GLY A 102 4.04 -11.66 -6.88
C GLY A 102 3.32 -12.55 -5.88
N THR A 103 3.66 -13.84 -5.83
CA THR A 103 3.19 -14.81 -4.83
C THR A 103 4.33 -15.74 -4.42
N ILE A 104 4.24 -16.29 -3.21
CA ILE A 104 5.20 -17.31 -2.72
C ILE A 104 4.67 -18.67 -3.14
N GLU A 105 5.11 -19.13 -4.31
CA GLU A 105 4.71 -20.40 -4.91
C GLU A 105 5.91 -21.12 -5.53
N VAL A 106 5.85 -22.45 -5.56
CA VAL A 106 6.89 -23.26 -6.20
C VAL A 106 7.00 -22.91 -7.69
N GLY A 107 8.20 -22.63 -8.15
CA GLY A 107 8.48 -22.25 -9.54
C GLY A 107 8.56 -20.75 -9.78
N LYS A 108 8.20 -19.92 -8.82
CA LYS A 108 8.38 -18.46 -8.87
C LYS A 108 9.68 -18.01 -8.20
N LEU A 109 10.07 -16.77 -8.46
CA LEU A 109 11.23 -16.15 -7.81
C LEU A 109 11.00 -16.10 -6.30
N ALA A 110 12.04 -16.40 -5.54
CA ALA A 110 12.05 -16.24 -4.10
C ALA A 110 12.34 -14.76 -3.76
N ASP A 111 11.31 -13.92 -3.94
CA ASP A 111 11.31 -12.50 -3.63
C ASP A 111 10.34 -12.26 -2.48
N PHE A 112 10.84 -11.94 -1.29
CA PHE A 112 10.00 -11.69 -0.13
C PHE A 112 10.72 -10.85 0.94
N SER A 113 9.93 -10.21 1.80
CA SER A 113 10.40 -9.52 3.00
C SER A 113 9.76 -10.15 4.23
N ILE A 114 10.52 -10.19 5.33
CA ILE A 114 10.07 -10.68 6.64
C ILE A 114 10.04 -9.49 7.60
N PHE A 115 8.91 -9.29 8.25
CA PHE A 115 8.73 -8.27 9.27
C PHE A 115 8.69 -8.89 10.67
N ASP A 116 9.04 -8.10 11.69
CA ASP A 116 8.99 -8.49 13.10
C ASP A 116 7.55 -8.64 13.64
N LYS A 117 6.57 -8.04 12.95
CA LYS A 117 5.17 -8.05 13.32
C LYS A 117 4.31 -8.57 12.16
N ASP A 118 3.17 -9.19 12.49
CA ASP A 118 2.18 -9.60 11.49
C ASP A 118 1.36 -8.39 11.01
N LEU A 119 1.76 -7.79 9.89
CA LEU A 119 1.11 -6.63 9.29
C LEU A 119 -0.38 -6.85 8.97
N MET A 120 -0.82 -8.11 8.90
CA MET A 120 -2.20 -8.45 8.58
C MET A 120 -3.14 -8.35 9.79
N THR A 121 -2.60 -8.31 11.02
CA THR A 121 -3.41 -8.39 12.26
C THR A 121 -3.16 -7.28 13.27
N ILE A 122 -1.96 -6.69 13.30
CA ILE A 122 -1.59 -5.63 14.27
C ILE A 122 -2.44 -4.36 14.10
N PRO A 123 -2.55 -3.51 15.14
CA PRO A 123 -3.13 -2.17 15.02
C PRO A 123 -2.49 -1.36 13.89
N GLU A 124 -3.28 -0.52 13.22
CA GLU A 124 -2.83 0.23 12.03
C GLU A 124 -1.55 1.04 12.28
N LEU A 125 -1.45 1.76 13.40
CA LEU A 125 -0.27 2.57 13.73
C LEU A 125 0.99 1.73 13.96
N GLU A 126 0.84 0.50 14.47
CA GLU A 126 1.98 -0.39 14.69
C GLU A 126 2.63 -0.88 13.38
N ILE A 127 1.95 -0.73 12.25
CA ILE A 127 2.52 -1.01 10.93
C ILE A 127 3.71 -0.09 10.67
N LEU A 128 3.60 1.19 11.02
CA LEU A 128 4.66 2.18 10.84
C LEU A 128 5.90 1.89 11.73
N GLU A 129 5.68 1.24 12.87
CA GLU A 129 6.72 0.85 13.82
C GLU A 129 7.36 -0.51 13.51
N SER A 130 6.74 -1.31 12.61
CA SER A 130 7.25 -2.62 12.26
C SER A 130 8.62 -2.53 11.60
N LYS A 131 9.46 -3.54 11.83
CA LYS A 131 10.81 -3.61 11.27
C LYS A 131 10.90 -4.67 10.19
N ASN A 132 11.58 -4.34 9.11
CA ASN A 132 11.96 -5.34 8.13
C ASN A 132 13.20 -6.09 8.65
N LEU A 133 13.06 -7.37 8.96
CA LEU A 133 14.14 -8.20 9.48
C LEU A 133 14.99 -8.80 8.36
N LEU A 134 14.38 -9.09 7.21
CA LEU A 134 15.06 -9.74 6.10
C LEU A 134 14.39 -9.38 4.77
N THR A 135 15.20 -9.17 3.76
CA THR A 135 14.74 -9.09 2.36
C THR A 135 15.51 -10.07 1.50
N VAL A 136 14.78 -10.86 0.74
CA VAL A 136 15.33 -11.83 -0.23
C VAL A 136 14.88 -11.44 -1.63
N VAL A 137 15.82 -11.43 -2.57
CA VAL A 137 15.56 -11.17 -3.99
C VAL A 137 16.24 -12.24 -4.83
N GLY A 138 15.48 -12.95 -5.64
CA GLY A 138 16.00 -14.05 -6.45
C GLY A 138 16.68 -15.14 -5.62
N GLY A 139 16.18 -15.40 -4.40
CA GLY A 139 16.75 -16.38 -3.48
C GLY A 139 18.03 -15.92 -2.75
N ARG A 140 18.43 -14.66 -2.90
CA ARG A 140 19.59 -14.09 -2.21
C ARG A 140 19.15 -13.10 -1.14
N ILE A 141 19.73 -13.21 0.06
CA ILE A 141 19.54 -12.21 1.11
C ILE A 141 20.21 -10.91 0.65
N VAL A 142 19.44 -9.83 0.50
CA VAL A 142 19.92 -8.50 0.12
C VAL A 142 19.88 -7.51 1.29
N PHE A 143 19.12 -7.84 2.34
CA PHE A 143 19.06 -7.10 3.59
C PHE A 143 18.79 -8.06 4.74
N GLN A 144 19.44 -7.82 5.88
CA GLN A 144 19.21 -8.50 7.16
C GLN A 144 19.55 -7.51 8.28
N GLU A 145 18.60 -7.33 9.24
CA GLU A 145 18.81 -6.52 10.44
C GLU A 145 19.84 -7.19 11.40
#